data_72fe6857d0cd55052c63a1f0b8aa9cdd
#
_entry.id   72fe6857d0cd55052c63a1f0b8aa9cdd
#
_cell.length_a   1.000
_cell.length_b   1.000
_cell.length_c   1.000
_cell.angle_alpha   90.00
_cell.angle_beta   90.00
_cell.angle_gamma   90.00
#
_symmetry.space_group_name_H-M   'P 1'
#
loop_
_entity.id
_entity.type
_entity.pdbx_description
1 polymer ?
#
loop_
_entity_poly.entity_id
_entity_poly.type
_entity_poly.pdbx_seq_one_letter_code
_entity_poly.pdbx_strand_id
1 'polypeptide(L)'
;MDNNLTLAVKELAYRLGADLVGIANIERFENAPIKMSPKGILPTAKSVVVCAVHHPDAAIELDGEIHPQELGPYRIQYIMNDKLDVLSFKIGRMLDDLGYQAVPIASSNIWRYRGYKDMDAVFAPDMSHIYAGVCAGLGELGWNGLCITPEYGAR
;
A
#
# COMPACT_ATOMS: atom_id res chain seq x y z
N MET A 1 -16.46 0.72 -13.96
CA MET A 1 -15.53 -0.34 -13.51
C MET A 1 -16.27 -1.66 -13.62
N ASP A 2 -15.65 -2.70 -14.13
CA ASP A 2 -16.28 -4.03 -14.20
C ASP A 2 -16.42 -4.58 -12.77
N ASN A 3 -17.66 -4.76 -12.32
CA ASN A 3 -17.96 -5.23 -10.96
C ASN A 3 -17.39 -6.64 -10.70
N ASN A 4 -17.38 -7.49 -11.72
CA ASN A 4 -16.86 -8.86 -11.61
C ASN A 4 -15.35 -8.86 -11.39
N LEU A 5 -14.61 -8.02 -12.15
CA LEU A 5 -13.17 -7.87 -11.96
C LEU A 5 -12.84 -7.29 -10.58
N THR A 6 -13.60 -6.29 -10.15
CA THR A 6 -13.44 -5.68 -8.81
C THR A 6 -13.58 -6.73 -7.70
N LEU A 7 -14.61 -7.58 -7.78
CA LEU A 7 -14.83 -8.66 -6.82
C LEU A 7 -13.70 -9.70 -6.87
N ALA A 8 -13.31 -10.14 -8.07
CA ALA A 8 -12.24 -11.12 -8.23
C ALA A 8 -10.90 -10.63 -7.65
N VAL A 9 -10.55 -9.36 -7.86
CA VAL A 9 -9.34 -8.75 -7.27
C VAL A 9 -9.42 -8.74 -5.75
N LYS A 10 -10.54 -8.31 -5.17
CA LYS A 10 -10.74 -8.29 -3.71
C LYS A 10 -10.67 -9.68 -3.11
N GLU A 11 -11.37 -10.65 -3.69
CA GLU A 11 -11.36 -12.04 -3.24
C GLU A 11 -9.95 -12.64 -3.27
N LEU A 12 -9.19 -12.38 -4.35
CA LEU A 12 -7.81 -12.84 -4.41
C LEU A 12 -6.97 -12.19 -3.31
N ALA A 13 -7.07 -10.87 -3.11
CA ALA A 13 -6.31 -10.17 -2.08
C ALA A 13 -6.59 -10.73 -0.67
N TYR A 14 -7.85 -10.94 -0.32
CA TYR A 14 -8.22 -11.56 0.97
C TYR A 14 -7.71 -12.99 1.10
N ARG A 15 -7.81 -13.81 0.06
CA ARG A 15 -7.23 -15.17 0.06
C ARG A 15 -5.71 -15.17 0.24
N LEU A 16 -5.03 -14.14 -0.26
CA LEU A 16 -3.58 -13.96 -0.08
C LEU A 16 -3.23 -13.38 1.28
N GLY A 17 -4.23 -13.05 2.10
CA GLY A 17 -4.07 -12.62 3.48
C GLY A 17 -3.96 -11.11 3.65
N ALA A 18 -4.55 -10.31 2.77
CA ALA A 18 -4.83 -8.92 3.08
C ALA A 18 -5.93 -8.84 4.14
N ASP A 19 -5.82 -7.91 5.07
CA ASP A 19 -6.84 -7.63 6.08
C ASP A 19 -7.82 -6.58 5.57
N LEU A 20 -7.34 -5.60 4.80
CA LEU A 20 -8.17 -4.60 4.13
C LEU A 20 -7.80 -4.48 2.65
N VAL A 21 -8.83 -4.26 1.81
CA VAL A 21 -8.65 -4.06 0.36
C VAL A 21 -9.56 -2.94 -0.13
N GLY A 22 -8.94 -1.92 -0.71
CA GLY A 22 -9.63 -0.80 -1.36
C GLY A 22 -9.24 -0.66 -2.82
N ILE A 23 -10.14 -0.10 -3.63
CA ILE A 23 -9.87 0.22 -5.04
C ILE A 23 -10.28 1.66 -5.30
N ALA A 24 -9.30 2.51 -5.60
CA ALA A 24 -9.51 3.91 -5.92
C ALA A 24 -9.62 4.11 -7.43
N ASN A 25 -10.55 4.97 -7.88
CA ASN A 25 -10.52 5.51 -9.22
C ASN A 25 -9.32 6.45 -9.35
N ILE A 26 -8.67 6.44 -10.50
CA ILE A 26 -7.51 7.28 -10.82
C ILE A 26 -7.79 8.78 -10.66
N GLU A 27 -9.00 9.23 -10.84
CA GLU A 27 -9.42 10.62 -10.67
C GLU A 27 -9.19 11.15 -9.25
N ARG A 28 -9.20 10.26 -8.25
CA ARG A 28 -8.90 10.64 -6.87
C ARG A 28 -7.44 11.06 -6.64
N PHE A 29 -6.58 10.85 -7.62
CA PHE A 29 -5.17 11.23 -7.61
C PHE A 29 -4.87 12.46 -8.49
N GLU A 30 -5.88 13.19 -8.95
CA GLU A 30 -5.71 14.33 -9.86
C GLU A 30 -4.80 15.43 -9.30
N ASN A 31 -4.82 15.65 -7.98
CA ASN A 31 -4.00 16.63 -7.30
C ASN A 31 -2.63 16.08 -6.84
N ALA A 32 -2.31 14.83 -7.11
CA ALA A 32 -1.01 14.27 -6.77
C ALA A 32 0.07 14.81 -7.73
N PRO A 33 1.26 15.20 -7.22
CA PRO A 33 2.37 15.55 -8.09
C PRO A 33 2.67 14.43 -9.09
N ILE A 34 2.85 14.74 -10.35
CA ILE A 34 2.99 13.73 -11.42
C ILE A 34 4.07 12.69 -11.12
N LYS A 35 5.16 13.09 -10.48
CA LYS A 35 6.27 12.20 -10.11
C LYS A 35 5.93 11.22 -8.98
N MET A 36 4.86 11.48 -8.24
CA MET A 36 4.34 10.65 -7.15
C MET A 36 2.92 10.15 -7.42
N SER A 37 2.46 10.33 -8.63
CA SER A 37 1.12 9.95 -9.10
C SER A 37 1.13 8.57 -9.74
N PRO A 38 0.06 7.79 -9.62
CA PRO A 38 -0.10 6.55 -10.38
C PRO A 38 0.07 6.74 -11.89
N LYS A 39 -0.34 7.88 -12.44
CA LYS A 39 -0.15 8.22 -13.87
C LYS A 39 1.31 8.51 -14.23
N GLY A 40 2.14 8.90 -13.28
CA GLY A 40 3.58 9.04 -13.49
C GLY A 40 4.30 7.69 -13.61
N ILE A 41 3.70 6.63 -13.04
CA ILE A 41 4.21 5.26 -13.11
C ILE A 41 3.62 4.53 -14.32
N LEU A 42 2.29 4.55 -14.47
CA LEU A 42 1.54 3.93 -15.54
C LEU A 42 0.55 4.96 -16.13
N PRO A 43 0.90 5.64 -17.25
CA PRO A 43 0.04 6.69 -17.82
C PRO A 43 -1.37 6.22 -18.19
N THR A 44 -1.53 4.94 -18.50
CA THR A 44 -2.80 4.29 -18.84
C THR A 44 -3.61 3.83 -17.61
N ALA A 45 -3.10 4.04 -16.39
CA ALA A 45 -3.78 3.63 -15.16
C ALA A 45 -5.19 4.21 -15.08
N LYS A 46 -6.15 3.37 -14.70
CA LYS A 46 -7.55 3.74 -14.47
C LYS A 46 -7.95 3.61 -13.00
N SER A 47 -7.24 2.79 -12.25
CA SER A 47 -7.50 2.54 -10.84
C SER A 47 -6.24 2.14 -10.10
N VAL A 48 -6.30 2.27 -8.77
CA VAL A 48 -5.24 1.83 -7.85
C VAL A 48 -5.86 0.82 -6.88
N VAL A 49 -5.30 -0.38 -6.83
CA VAL A 49 -5.66 -1.39 -5.82
C VAL A 49 -4.75 -1.19 -4.62
N VAL A 50 -5.32 -1.08 -3.45
CA VAL A 50 -4.59 -0.91 -2.19
C VAL A 50 -4.94 -2.06 -1.26
N CYS A 51 -3.92 -2.74 -0.76
CA CYS A 51 -4.02 -3.80 0.21
C CYS A 51 -3.30 -3.39 1.49
N ALA A 52 -3.88 -3.72 2.62
CA ALA A 52 -3.25 -3.50 3.92
C ALA A 52 -3.24 -4.80 4.74
N VAL A 53 -2.28 -4.91 5.62
CA VAL A 53 -2.17 -5.97 6.62
C VAL A 53 -2.03 -5.33 7.99
N HIS A 54 -2.65 -5.93 8.98
CA HIS A 54 -2.68 -5.46 10.35
C HIS A 54 -1.50 -6.02 11.15
N HIS A 55 -0.86 -5.18 11.96
CA HIS A 55 0.14 -5.63 12.92
C HIS A 55 -0.51 -6.46 14.03
N PRO A 56 0.10 -7.55 14.50
CA PRO A 56 -0.36 -8.19 15.72
C PRO A 56 -0.32 -7.21 16.90
N ASP A 57 -1.43 -7.05 17.61
CA ASP A 57 -1.58 -6.05 18.68
C ASP A 57 -0.47 -6.18 19.75
N ALA A 58 -0.22 -7.38 20.23
CA ALA A 58 0.83 -7.63 21.24
C ALA A 58 2.24 -7.24 20.76
N ALA A 59 2.49 -7.20 19.44
CA ALA A 59 3.78 -6.78 18.91
C ALA A 59 3.97 -5.26 18.92
N ILE A 60 2.88 -4.51 18.98
CA ILE A 60 2.89 -3.04 19.08
C ILE A 60 2.89 -2.63 20.56
N GLU A 61 2.12 -3.30 21.39
CA GLU A 61 1.85 -2.92 22.77
C GLU A 61 2.98 -3.29 23.74
N LEU A 62 3.88 -4.19 23.40
CA LEU A 62 5.10 -4.61 24.12
C LEU A 62 5.25 -4.00 25.52
N ASP A 63 4.39 -4.39 26.48
CA ASP A 63 4.32 -3.84 27.83
C ASP A 63 5.22 -4.61 28.86
N GLY A 64 6.07 -5.51 28.37
CA GLY A 64 7.00 -6.26 29.20
C GLY A 64 8.18 -5.41 29.71
N GLU A 65 8.80 -5.84 30.82
CA GLU A 65 9.97 -5.17 31.40
C GLU A 65 11.19 -5.17 30.45
N ILE A 66 11.29 -6.15 29.57
CA ILE A 66 12.39 -6.28 28.60
C ILE A 66 11.84 -5.97 27.21
N HIS A 67 12.32 -4.86 26.64
CA HIS A 67 11.98 -4.51 25.27
C HIS A 67 12.88 -5.29 24.29
N PRO A 68 12.34 -6.25 23.51
CA PRO A 68 13.14 -6.99 22.55
C PRO A 68 13.58 -6.05 21.42
N GLN A 69 14.88 -6.01 21.13
CA GLN A 69 15.43 -5.17 20.08
C GLN A 69 15.18 -5.72 18.67
N GLU A 70 15.12 -7.05 18.52
CA GLU A 70 14.95 -7.71 17.22
C GLU A 70 13.51 -8.16 16.95
N LEU A 71 12.71 -8.31 18.00
CA LEU A 71 11.29 -8.58 17.92
C LEU A 71 10.55 -7.28 18.18
N GLY A 72 9.45 -7.07 17.57
CA GLY A 72 8.66 -5.87 17.77
C GLY A 72 8.23 -5.25 16.45
N PRO A 73 7.64 -4.06 16.48
CA PRO A 73 6.98 -3.48 15.31
C PRO A 73 7.87 -3.44 14.06
N TYR A 74 9.12 -3.06 14.21
CA TYR A 74 10.04 -2.93 13.08
C TYR A 74 10.36 -4.26 12.40
N ARG A 75 10.64 -5.31 13.18
CA ARG A 75 10.95 -6.62 12.60
C ARG A 75 9.74 -7.23 11.93
N ILE A 76 8.57 -7.11 12.55
CA ILE A 76 7.31 -7.58 12.00
C ILE A 76 6.95 -6.79 10.75
N GLN A 77 7.21 -5.48 10.72
CA GLN A 77 6.99 -4.65 9.54
C GLN A 77 7.77 -5.16 8.32
N TYR A 78 9.00 -5.64 8.47
CA TYR A 78 9.74 -6.24 7.35
C TYR A 78 9.01 -7.46 6.79
N ILE A 79 8.54 -8.36 7.65
CA ILE A 79 7.80 -9.56 7.24
C ILE A 79 6.46 -9.16 6.57
N MET A 80 5.79 -8.15 7.09
CA MET A 80 4.55 -7.64 6.51
C MET A 80 4.78 -7.00 5.15
N ASN A 81 5.87 -6.25 4.98
CA ASN A 81 6.26 -5.68 3.70
C ASN A 81 6.54 -6.78 2.66
N ASP A 82 7.30 -7.81 3.01
CA ASP A 82 7.56 -8.96 2.13
C ASP A 82 6.24 -9.65 1.73
N LYS A 83 5.32 -9.81 2.67
CA LYS A 83 3.98 -10.37 2.40
C LYS A 83 3.20 -9.49 1.43
N LEU A 84 3.19 -8.17 1.63
CA LEU A 84 2.49 -7.22 0.76
C LEU A 84 3.10 -7.17 -0.65
N ASP A 85 4.43 -7.27 -0.77
CA ASP A 85 5.13 -7.32 -2.05
C ASP A 85 4.74 -8.56 -2.85
N VAL A 86 4.73 -9.74 -2.21
CA VAL A 86 4.27 -10.99 -2.84
C VAL A 86 2.79 -10.91 -3.22
N LEU A 87 1.96 -10.31 -2.38
CA LEU A 87 0.53 -10.15 -2.61
C LEU A 87 0.28 -9.23 -3.81
N SER A 88 0.92 -8.06 -3.85
CA SER A 88 0.77 -7.10 -4.95
C SER A 88 1.27 -7.69 -6.28
N PHE A 89 2.38 -8.43 -6.26
CA PHE A 89 2.89 -9.15 -7.41
C PHE A 89 1.88 -10.19 -7.94
N LYS A 90 1.27 -10.99 -7.06
CA LYS A 90 0.27 -12.00 -7.46
C LYS A 90 -1.00 -11.37 -8.05
N ILE A 91 -1.46 -10.26 -7.50
CA ILE A 91 -2.58 -9.51 -8.08
C ILE A 91 -2.20 -8.95 -9.46
N GLY A 92 -1.00 -8.36 -9.57
CA GLY A 92 -0.48 -7.86 -10.84
C GLY A 92 -0.43 -8.95 -11.89
N ARG A 93 0.05 -10.15 -11.55
CA ARG A 93 0.08 -11.31 -12.45
C ARG A 93 -1.31 -11.75 -12.90
N MET A 94 -2.28 -11.81 -11.96
CA MET A 94 -3.67 -12.14 -12.34
C MET A 94 -4.24 -11.12 -13.34
N LEU A 95 -3.97 -9.84 -13.13
CA LEU A 95 -4.44 -8.79 -14.04
C LEU A 95 -3.76 -8.89 -15.41
N ASP A 96 -2.46 -9.17 -15.44
CA ASP A 96 -1.68 -9.39 -16.67
C ASP A 96 -2.21 -10.58 -17.47
N ASP A 97 -2.47 -11.70 -16.79
CA ASP A 97 -3.06 -12.92 -17.41
C ASP A 97 -4.48 -12.66 -18.00
N LEU A 98 -5.19 -11.65 -17.49
CA LEU A 98 -6.47 -11.19 -18.02
C LEU A 98 -6.33 -10.10 -19.12
N GLY A 99 -5.10 -9.75 -19.50
CA GLY A 99 -4.81 -8.76 -20.55
C GLY A 99 -4.81 -7.31 -20.09
N TYR A 100 -4.80 -7.05 -18.77
CA TYR A 100 -4.66 -5.71 -18.22
C TYR A 100 -3.20 -5.38 -17.92
N GLN A 101 -2.82 -4.12 -18.08
CA GLN A 101 -1.52 -3.63 -17.60
C GLN A 101 -1.62 -3.38 -16.10
N ALA A 102 -0.68 -3.90 -15.33
CA ALA A 102 -0.59 -3.68 -13.89
C ALA A 102 0.87 -3.51 -13.46
N VAL A 103 1.11 -2.58 -12.54
CA VAL A 103 2.44 -2.34 -11.96
C VAL A 103 2.33 -2.54 -10.45
N PRO A 104 2.90 -3.62 -9.90
CA PRO A 104 3.05 -3.77 -8.45
C PRO A 104 3.98 -2.71 -7.90
N ILE A 105 3.56 -2.03 -6.83
CA ILE A 105 4.36 -1.02 -6.13
C ILE A 105 4.91 -1.66 -4.85
N ALA A 106 6.22 -1.57 -4.67
CA ALA A 106 6.87 -2.11 -3.47
C ALA A 106 6.37 -1.42 -2.20
N SER A 107 6.10 -2.21 -1.15
CA SER A 107 5.58 -1.73 0.13
C SER A 107 6.57 -0.84 0.87
N SER A 108 7.88 -0.99 0.63
CA SER A 108 8.91 -0.23 1.34
C SER A 108 10.25 -0.18 0.60
N ASN A 109 11.05 0.83 0.91
CA ASN A 109 12.52 0.91 0.79
C ASN A 109 13.17 1.30 -0.53
N ILE A 110 12.63 1.04 -1.70
CA ILE A 110 13.34 1.29 -2.97
C ILE A 110 13.56 2.80 -3.20
N TRP A 111 12.65 3.63 -2.73
CA TRP A 111 12.71 5.07 -2.87
C TRP A 111 13.91 5.75 -2.16
N ARG A 112 14.48 5.12 -1.15
CA ARG A 112 15.63 5.66 -0.39
C ARG A 112 16.89 5.82 -1.22
N TYR A 113 16.97 5.12 -2.33
CA TYR A 113 18.16 5.10 -3.20
C TYR A 113 17.98 5.88 -4.50
N ARG A 114 16.81 6.48 -4.72
CA ARG A 114 16.56 7.29 -5.90
C ARG A 114 16.71 8.77 -5.57
N GLY A 115 17.68 9.42 -6.21
CA GLY A 115 17.58 10.85 -6.44
C GLY A 115 16.37 11.09 -7.33
N TYR A 116 15.31 11.70 -6.81
CA TYR A 116 14.18 12.07 -7.65
C TYR A 116 14.60 13.24 -8.53
N LYS A 117 14.42 13.11 -9.84
CA LYS A 117 14.73 14.18 -10.80
C LYS A 117 14.12 15.49 -10.32
N ASP A 118 14.94 16.51 -10.15
CA ASP A 118 14.57 17.89 -9.82
C ASP A 118 13.82 18.10 -8.49
N MET A 119 13.84 17.13 -7.59
CA MET A 119 13.42 17.32 -6.21
C MET A 119 14.60 17.06 -5.29
N ASP A 120 14.93 18.01 -4.45
CA ASP A 120 15.92 17.88 -3.36
C ASP A 120 15.44 16.88 -2.27
N ALA A 121 14.41 16.11 -2.56
CA ALA A 121 13.84 15.13 -1.67
C ALA A 121 14.52 13.77 -1.85
N VAL A 122 15.52 13.53 -1.04
CA VAL A 122 16.23 12.23 -0.94
C VAL A 122 15.27 11.08 -0.58
N PHE A 123 14.05 11.38 -0.11
CA PHE A 123 13.08 10.43 0.44
C PHE A 123 11.71 10.49 -0.23
N ALA A 124 11.64 10.82 -1.50
CA ALA A 124 10.37 10.82 -2.23
C ALA A 124 10.00 9.38 -2.67
N PRO A 125 8.84 8.84 -2.26
CA PRO A 125 8.34 7.55 -2.75
C PRO A 125 7.87 7.67 -4.21
N ASP A 126 7.84 6.56 -4.93
CA ASP A 126 7.21 6.52 -6.25
C ASP A 126 5.69 6.83 -6.15
N MET A 127 5.07 6.41 -5.05
CA MET A 127 3.69 6.73 -4.69
C MET A 127 3.53 6.66 -3.17
N SER A 128 2.73 7.55 -2.58
CA SER A 128 2.42 7.48 -1.16
C SER A 128 1.36 6.43 -0.87
N HIS A 129 1.71 5.37 -0.15
CA HIS A 129 0.77 4.33 0.28
C HIS A 129 -0.30 4.87 1.23
N ILE A 130 0.06 5.82 2.10
CA ILE A 130 -0.87 6.47 3.02
C ILE A 130 -1.99 7.18 2.26
N TYR A 131 -1.63 8.05 1.32
CA TYR A 131 -2.62 8.73 0.49
C TYR A 131 -3.39 7.77 -0.42
N ALA A 132 -2.74 6.73 -0.92
CA ALA A 132 -3.42 5.71 -1.70
C ALA A 132 -4.48 4.97 -0.87
N GLY A 133 -4.18 4.65 0.40
CA GLY A 133 -5.13 4.06 1.34
C GLY A 133 -6.35 4.95 1.57
N VAL A 134 -6.14 6.24 1.80
CA VAL A 134 -7.23 7.23 1.95
C VAL A 134 -8.04 7.33 0.65
N CYS A 135 -7.38 7.45 -0.50
CA CYS A 135 -8.07 7.50 -1.81
C CYS A 135 -8.87 6.22 -2.10
N ALA A 136 -8.41 5.08 -1.60
CA ALA A 136 -9.11 3.79 -1.75
C ALA A 136 -10.23 3.59 -0.73
N GLY A 137 -10.42 4.53 0.20
CA GLY A 137 -11.49 4.48 1.21
C GLY A 137 -11.20 3.51 2.35
N LEU A 138 -9.94 3.20 2.62
CA LEU A 138 -9.56 2.34 3.75
C LEU A 138 -9.56 3.08 5.08
N GLY A 139 -9.46 4.40 5.06
CA GLY A 139 -9.42 5.21 6.27
C GLY A 139 -9.27 6.70 5.95
N GLU A 140 -8.95 7.47 6.97
CA GLU A 140 -8.75 8.92 6.91
C GLU A 140 -7.31 9.29 7.26
N LEU A 141 -6.84 10.41 6.73
CA LEU A 141 -5.52 10.93 7.09
C LEU A 141 -5.57 11.55 8.49
N GLY A 142 -4.83 10.95 9.42
CA GLY A 142 -4.67 11.49 10.75
C GLY A 142 -3.70 12.67 10.82
N TRP A 143 -3.79 13.47 11.89
CA TRP A 143 -2.83 14.56 12.16
C TRP A 143 -1.38 14.08 12.32
N ASN A 144 -1.20 12.82 12.68
CA ASN A 144 0.11 12.15 12.76
C ASN A 144 0.67 11.72 11.39
N GLY A 145 -0.05 12.00 10.29
CA GLY A 145 0.36 11.65 8.93
C GLY A 145 0.15 10.18 8.56
N LEU A 146 -0.58 9.40 9.36
CA LEU A 146 -0.92 8.01 9.08
C LEU A 146 -2.33 7.87 8.52
N CYS A 147 -2.59 6.79 7.79
CA CYS A 147 -3.95 6.40 7.41
C CYS A 147 -4.58 5.67 8.60
N ILE A 148 -5.61 6.27 9.17
CA ILE A 148 -6.35 5.72 10.32
C ILE A 148 -7.56 4.98 9.78
N THR A 149 -7.60 3.67 9.97
CA THR A 149 -8.70 2.82 9.51
C THR A 149 -9.76 2.65 10.60
N PRO A 150 -11.06 2.49 10.25
CA PRO A 150 -12.10 2.23 11.24
C PRO A 150 -11.89 0.92 12.00
N GLU A 151 -11.33 -0.10 11.33
CA GLU A 151 -11.17 -1.44 11.88
C GLU A 151 -9.96 -1.57 12.81
N TYR A 152 -8.84 -0.93 12.46
CA TYR A 152 -7.55 -1.14 13.13
C TYR A 152 -6.91 0.14 13.65
N GLY A 153 -7.53 1.30 13.46
CA GLY A 153 -6.93 2.57 13.85
C GLY A 153 -5.68 2.89 13.02
N ALA A 154 -4.61 3.26 13.71
CA ALA A 154 -3.31 3.62 13.11
C ALA A 154 -2.33 2.44 13.04
N ARG A 155 -2.79 1.23 13.21
CA ARG A 155 -1.98 0.00 13.31
C ARG A 155 -1.83 -0.73 12.00
#